data_c49bd77ed0dac1d7edc756a9f2b66879
#
_entry.id   c49bd77ed0dac1d7edc756a9f2b66879
#
_cell.length_a   1.000
_cell.length_b   1.000
_cell.length_c   1.000
_cell.angle_alpha   90.00
_cell.angle_beta   90.00
_cell.angle_gamma   90.00
#
_symmetry.space_group_name_H-M   'P 1'
#
loop_
_entity.id
_entity.type
_entity.pdbx_description
1 polymer ?
#
loop_
_entity_poly.entity_id
_entity_poly.type
_entity_poly.pdbx_seq_one_letter_code
_entity_poly.pdbx_strand_id
1 'polypeptide(L)'
;QQVSSAASDVYKRQVQLAEKQKAKYTYGILEKQFSNMFKQANARPGITGEILLQFCESRLDNVVFRLGIANSRRGARQLVTHRHIMVNGHVVNIPSYRLRPGDVVAVREKSKSMTVITSALGAAPKRLEWLDWNTQNMSGTFISVPAREQIPENIKESLIVELYSK
;
A
#
# COMPACT_ATOMS: atom_id res chain seq x y z
N GLN A 1 16.62 -2.39 -39.28
CA GLN A 1 16.52 -1.49 -38.12
C GLN A 1 15.09 -1.12 -37.83
N GLN A 2 14.28 -0.93 -38.85
CA GLN A 2 12.85 -0.70 -38.68
C GLN A 2 12.18 -1.89 -38.02
N VAL A 3 12.60 -3.10 -38.40
CA VAL A 3 12.12 -4.34 -37.79
C VAL A 3 12.49 -4.42 -36.31
N SER A 4 13.72 -3.99 -36.00
CA SER A 4 14.20 -3.95 -34.61
C SER A 4 13.34 -3.01 -33.77
N SER A 5 12.91 -1.89 -34.34
CA SER A 5 12.08 -0.91 -33.64
C SER A 5 10.74 -1.50 -33.21
N ALA A 6 10.07 -2.23 -34.10
CA ALA A 6 8.79 -2.87 -33.78
C ALA A 6 8.95 -3.93 -32.69
N ALA A 7 9.98 -4.78 -32.80
CA ALA A 7 10.25 -5.81 -31.79
C ALA A 7 10.60 -5.18 -30.45
N SER A 8 11.34 -4.08 -30.47
CA SER A 8 11.72 -3.33 -29.27
C SER A 8 10.49 -2.74 -28.58
N ASP A 9 9.53 -2.23 -29.34
CA ASP A 9 8.30 -1.68 -28.79
C ASP A 9 7.45 -2.75 -28.10
N VAL A 10 7.35 -3.95 -28.69
CA VAL A 10 6.64 -5.07 -28.09
C VAL A 10 7.31 -5.49 -26.77
N TYR A 11 8.62 -5.62 -26.79
CA TYR A 11 9.37 -5.96 -25.58
C TYR A 11 9.19 -4.93 -24.48
N LYS A 12 9.28 -3.65 -24.83
CA LYS A 12 9.12 -2.55 -23.92
C LYS A 12 7.76 -2.58 -23.26
N ARG A 13 6.70 -2.81 -24.05
CA ARG A 13 5.33 -2.91 -23.53
C ARG A 13 5.20 -4.08 -22.55
N GLN A 14 5.82 -5.22 -22.85
CA GLN A 14 5.79 -6.38 -21.97
C GLN A 14 6.48 -6.08 -20.62
N VAL A 15 7.59 -5.36 -20.65
CA VAL A 15 8.30 -4.95 -19.43
C VAL A 15 7.43 -4.01 -18.60
N GLN A 16 6.75 -3.06 -19.26
CA GLN A 16 5.84 -2.13 -18.57
C GLN A 16 4.66 -2.88 -17.94
N LEU A 17 4.09 -3.84 -18.66
CA LEU A 17 3.00 -4.66 -18.13
C LEU A 17 3.44 -5.49 -16.94
N ALA A 18 4.63 -6.08 -17.02
CA ALA A 18 5.17 -6.88 -15.92
C ALA A 18 5.36 -6.02 -14.66
N GLU A 19 5.82 -4.81 -14.82
CA GLU A 19 6.01 -3.89 -13.71
C GLU A 19 4.69 -3.48 -13.08
N LYS A 20 3.66 -3.23 -13.90
CA LYS A 20 2.31 -2.95 -13.42
C LYS A 20 1.76 -4.12 -12.61
N GLN A 21 1.90 -5.34 -13.12
CA GLN A 21 1.44 -6.53 -12.41
C GLN A 21 2.16 -6.72 -11.10
N LYS A 22 3.48 -6.46 -11.09
CA LYS A 22 4.28 -6.52 -9.88
C LYS A 22 3.73 -5.57 -8.80
N ALA A 23 3.45 -4.33 -9.17
CA ALA A 23 2.91 -3.34 -8.24
C ALA A 23 1.53 -3.78 -7.71
N LYS A 24 0.65 -4.22 -8.58
CA LYS A 24 -0.68 -4.68 -8.21
C LYS A 24 -0.62 -5.87 -7.23
N TYR A 25 0.23 -6.84 -7.53
CA TYR A 25 0.36 -8.03 -6.69
C TYR A 25 1.01 -7.71 -5.36
N THR A 26 1.99 -6.81 -5.37
CA THR A 26 2.65 -6.38 -4.13
C THR A 26 1.65 -5.81 -3.13
N TYR A 27 0.76 -4.95 -3.59
CA TYR A 27 -0.23 -4.30 -2.72
C TYR A 27 -1.59 -5.00 -2.68
N GLY A 28 -1.78 -6.04 -3.49
CA GLY A 28 -3.05 -6.77 -3.53
C GLY A 28 -4.20 -5.98 -4.12
N ILE A 29 -3.94 -5.17 -5.13
CA ILE A 29 -4.93 -4.26 -5.71
C ILE A 29 -5.44 -4.83 -7.04
N LEU A 30 -6.76 -4.80 -7.24
CA LEU A 30 -7.38 -5.26 -8.48
C LEU A 30 -7.18 -4.24 -9.60
N GLU A 31 -7.25 -4.71 -10.85
CA GLU A 31 -6.94 -3.91 -12.04
C GLU A 31 -7.78 -2.62 -12.11
N LYS A 32 -9.08 -2.72 -11.90
CA LYS A 32 -9.96 -1.55 -12.00
C LYS A 32 -9.62 -0.50 -10.94
N GLN A 33 -9.38 -0.95 -9.71
CA GLN A 33 -9.00 -0.05 -8.62
C GLN A 33 -7.66 0.60 -8.91
N PHE A 34 -6.70 -0.18 -9.40
CA PHE A 34 -5.37 0.34 -9.70
C PHE A 34 -5.42 1.40 -10.81
N SER A 35 -6.18 1.12 -11.86
CA SER A 35 -6.39 2.07 -12.95
C SER A 35 -7.01 3.37 -12.45
N ASN A 36 -8.02 3.28 -11.57
CA ASN A 36 -8.66 4.46 -10.99
C ASN A 36 -7.68 5.25 -10.12
N MET A 37 -6.84 4.55 -9.36
CA MET A 37 -5.81 5.20 -8.55
C MET A 37 -4.81 5.94 -9.43
N PHE A 38 -4.43 5.35 -10.56
CA PHE A 38 -3.55 6.02 -11.52
C PHE A 38 -4.18 7.31 -12.03
N LYS A 39 -5.46 7.27 -12.42
CA LYS A 39 -6.17 8.46 -12.89
C LYS A 39 -6.17 9.57 -11.85
N GLN A 40 -6.41 9.22 -10.60
CA GLN A 40 -6.39 10.19 -9.50
C GLN A 40 -4.99 10.76 -9.29
N ALA A 41 -3.97 9.90 -9.34
CA ALA A 41 -2.58 10.34 -9.18
C ALA A 41 -2.16 11.28 -10.33
N ASN A 42 -2.57 10.95 -11.54
CA ASN A 42 -2.23 11.74 -12.72
C ASN A 42 -2.89 13.12 -12.69
N ALA A 43 -4.01 13.26 -12.00
CA ALA A 43 -4.72 14.54 -11.89
C ALA A 43 -4.09 15.48 -10.86
N ARG A 44 -3.19 15.00 -10.03
CA ARG A 44 -2.53 15.81 -9.01
C ARG A 44 -1.21 16.38 -9.53
N PRO A 45 -0.82 17.58 -9.05
CA PRO A 45 0.51 18.12 -9.37
C PRO A 45 1.59 17.26 -8.71
N GLY A 46 2.69 17.06 -9.43
CA GLY A 46 3.81 16.28 -8.97
C GLY A 46 4.13 15.11 -9.90
N ILE A 47 4.99 14.23 -9.43
CA ILE A 47 5.43 13.06 -10.21
C ILE A 47 4.39 11.94 -10.03
N THR A 48 3.67 11.64 -11.10
CA THR A 48 2.52 10.71 -11.07
C THR A 48 2.87 9.34 -10.48
N GLY A 49 4.02 8.77 -10.85
CA GLY A 49 4.41 7.46 -10.35
C GLY A 49 4.63 7.44 -8.84
N GLU A 50 5.25 8.49 -8.32
CA GLU A 50 5.47 8.60 -6.87
C GLU A 50 4.16 8.77 -6.13
N ILE A 51 3.25 9.60 -6.67
CA ILE A 51 1.92 9.80 -6.07
C ILE A 51 1.14 8.47 -6.08
N LEU A 52 1.23 7.71 -7.15
CA LEU A 52 0.57 6.41 -7.26
C LEU A 52 1.04 5.47 -6.15
N LEU A 53 2.35 5.38 -5.91
CA LEU A 53 2.89 4.55 -4.84
C LEU A 53 2.50 5.08 -3.46
N GLN A 54 2.44 6.40 -3.30
CA GLN A 54 1.98 7.00 -2.06
C GLN A 54 0.52 6.64 -1.78
N PHE A 55 -0.32 6.59 -2.81
CA PHE A 55 -1.69 6.13 -2.66
C PHE A 55 -1.75 4.66 -2.22
N CYS A 56 -0.90 3.82 -2.80
CA CYS A 56 -0.82 2.41 -2.40
C CYS A 56 -0.39 2.27 -0.94
N GLU A 57 0.59 3.06 -0.50
CA GLU A 57 1.08 3.01 0.87
C GLU A 57 0.09 3.57 1.89
N SER A 58 -0.81 4.44 1.46
CA SER A 58 -1.80 5.06 2.35
C SER A 58 -3.04 4.21 2.55
N ARG A 59 -3.16 3.07 1.90
CA ARG A 59 -4.30 2.17 2.09
C ARG A 59 -4.28 1.58 3.49
N LEU A 60 -5.45 1.41 4.08
CA LEU A 60 -5.57 0.88 5.43
C LEU A 60 -4.97 -0.52 5.55
N ASP A 61 -5.25 -1.41 4.58
CA ASP A 61 -4.70 -2.77 4.62
C ASP A 61 -3.17 -2.76 4.58
N ASN A 62 -2.58 -1.87 3.79
CA ASN A 62 -1.14 -1.74 3.72
C ASN A 62 -0.55 -1.22 5.03
N VAL A 63 -1.17 -0.23 5.64
CA VAL A 63 -0.68 0.34 6.89
C VAL A 63 -0.79 -0.67 8.03
N VAL A 64 -1.86 -1.46 8.09
CA VAL A 64 -1.99 -2.55 9.06
C VAL A 64 -0.84 -3.54 8.90
N PHE A 65 -0.48 -3.88 7.68
CA PHE A 65 0.67 -4.74 7.41
C PHE A 65 1.98 -4.06 7.83
N ARG A 66 2.20 -2.80 7.45
CA ARG A 66 3.43 -2.07 7.77
C ARG A 66 3.63 -1.88 9.27
N LEU A 67 2.55 -1.73 10.02
CA LEU A 67 2.62 -1.62 11.47
C LEU A 67 2.95 -2.94 12.15
N GLY A 68 2.86 -4.05 11.43
CA GLY A 68 3.16 -5.37 11.97
C GLY A 68 1.97 -6.04 12.64
N ILE A 69 0.76 -5.48 12.52
CA ILE A 69 -0.45 -6.07 13.08
C ILE A 69 -0.77 -7.39 12.38
N ALA A 70 -0.40 -7.51 11.11
CA ALA A 70 -0.49 -8.73 10.34
C ALA A 70 0.86 -8.99 9.66
N ASN A 71 1.19 -10.25 9.42
CA ASN A 71 2.47 -10.62 8.81
C ASN A 71 2.42 -10.68 7.29
N SER A 72 1.28 -10.37 6.69
CA SER A 72 1.13 -10.28 5.23
C SER A 72 0.05 -9.27 4.89
N ARG A 73 0.09 -8.75 3.66
CA ARG A 73 -0.96 -7.82 3.21
C ARG A 73 -2.31 -8.52 3.09
N ARG A 74 -2.31 -9.79 2.69
CA ARG A 74 -3.55 -10.57 2.63
C ARG A 74 -4.15 -10.76 4.01
N GLY A 75 -3.31 -11.06 5.01
CA GLY A 75 -3.76 -11.17 6.41
C GLY A 75 -4.27 -9.84 6.94
N ALA A 76 -3.58 -8.75 6.61
CA ALA A 76 -4.01 -7.42 6.99
C ALA A 76 -5.38 -7.07 6.41
N ARG A 77 -5.58 -7.40 5.14
CA ARG A 77 -6.87 -7.17 4.48
C ARG A 77 -7.99 -7.94 5.17
N GLN A 78 -7.73 -9.19 5.57
CA GLN A 78 -8.72 -9.99 6.29
C GLN A 78 -9.07 -9.37 7.64
N LEU A 79 -8.06 -8.90 8.38
CA LEU A 79 -8.30 -8.24 9.67
C LEU A 79 -9.18 -7.00 9.51
N VAL A 80 -8.94 -6.21 8.46
CA VAL A 80 -9.74 -5.02 8.20
C VAL A 80 -11.18 -5.40 7.85
N THR A 81 -11.37 -6.35 6.92
CA THR A 81 -12.72 -6.74 6.49
C THR A 81 -13.51 -7.41 7.59
N HIS A 82 -12.83 -8.10 8.52
CA HIS A 82 -13.47 -8.76 9.65
C HIS A 82 -13.64 -7.82 10.87
N ARG A 83 -13.45 -6.52 10.68
CA ARG A 83 -13.77 -5.48 11.68
C ARG A 83 -12.90 -5.53 12.94
N HIS A 84 -11.65 -5.94 12.80
CA HIS A 84 -10.71 -5.96 13.92
C HIS A 84 -9.92 -4.65 14.04
N ILE A 85 -10.06 -3.74 13.10
CA ILE A 85 -9.25 -2.53 12.98
C ILE A 85 -10.12 -1.29 13.11
N MET A 86 -9.58 -0.29 13.81
CA MET A 86 -10.23 1.01 14.01
C MET A 86 -9.34 2.10 13.44
N VAL A 87 -9.98 3.16 12.96
CA VAL A 87 -9.30 4.39 12.54
C VAL A 87 -9.93 5.54 13.31
N ASN A 88 -9.11 6.28 14.06
CA ASN A 88 -9.55 7.41 14.86
C ASN A 88 -10.74 7.06 15.77
N GLY A 89 -10.70 5.86 16.36
CA GLY A 89 -11.71 5.42 17.30
C GLY A 89 -12.96 4.78 16.70
N HIS A 90 -13.03 4.64 15.41
CA HIS A 90 -14.18 4.03 14.70
C HIS A 90 -13.76 2.80 13.92
N VAL A 91 -14.57 1.74 13.97
CA VAL A 91 -14.29 0.52 13.21
C VAL A 91 -14.43 0.83 11.72
N VAL A 92 -13.38 0.54 10.96
CA VAL A 92 -13.37 0.70 9.51
C VAL A 92 -13.09 -0.66 8.89
N ASN A 93 -13.98 -1.15 8.05
CA ASN A 93 -13.88 -2.47 7.42
C ASN A 93 -13.57 -2.40 5.92
N ILE A 94 -13.07 -1.27 5.45
CA ILE A 94 -12.77 -1.05 4.03
C ILE A 94 -11.24 -1.07 3.85
N PRO A 95 -10.67 -2.11 3.23
CA PRO A 95 -9.20 -2.21 3.06
C PRO A 95 -8.61 -1.06 2.25
N SER A 96 -9.37 -0.53 1.30
CA SER A 96 -8.91 0.56 0.43
C SER A 96 -9.05 1.94 1.07
N TYR A 97 -9.52 2.02 2.30
CA TYR A 97 -9.64 3.31 3.00
C TYR A 97 -8.29 4.02 2.98
N ARG A 98 -8.28 5.26 2.51
CA ARG A 98 -7.03 6.02 2.38
C ARG A 98 -6.79 6.86 3.63
N LEU A 99 -5.70 6.56 4.31
CA LEU A 99 -5.32 7.28 5.53
C LEU A 99 -4.73 8.64 5.18
N ARG A 100 -4.86 9.56 6.11
CA ARG A 100 -4.28 10.91 6.02
C ARG A 100 -3.30 11.11 7.15
N PRO A 101 -2.33 12.01 7.00
CA PRO A 101 -1.40 12.32 8.09
C PRO A 101 -2.16 12.66 9.37
N GLY A 102 -1.75 12.04 10.46
CA GLY A 102 -2.39 12.21 11.76
C GLY A 102 -3.42 11.15 12.10
N ASP A 103 -3.84 10.33 11.15
CA ASP A 103 -4.80 9.25 11.42
C ASP A 103 -4.16 8.19 12.32
N VAL A 104 -4.92 7.67 13.27
CA VAL A 104 -4.49 6.65 14.21
C VAL A 104 -5.20 5.33 13.89
N VAL A 105 -4.41 4.31 13.57
CA VAL A 105 -4.89 2.96 13.30
C VAL A 105 -4.70 2.14 14.56
N ALA A 106 -5.75 1.49 15.03
CA ALA A 106 -5.69 0.71 16.27
C ALA A 106 -6.36 -0.65 16.10
N VAL A 107 -5.93 -1.59 16.93
CA VAL A 107 -6.61 -2.88 17.04
C VAL A 107 -7.82 -2.68 17.96
N ARG A 108 -8.98 -3.18 17.51
CA ARG A 108 -10.20 -3.13 18.28
C ARG A 108 -10.01 -3.83 19.62
N GLU A 109 -10.56 -3.28 20.70
CA GLU A 109 -10.34 -3.80 22.06
C GLU A 109 -10.61 -5.30 22.18
N LYS A 110 -11.72 -5.76 21.61
CA LYS A 110 -12.10 -7.18 21.65
C LYS A 110 -11.15 -8.09 20.87
N SER A 111 -10.33 -7.52 20.00
CA SER A 111 -9.45 -8.27 19.12
C SER A 111 -7.98 -8.28 19.58
N LYS A 112 -7.66 -7.55 20.64
CA LYS A 112 -6.26 -7.37 21.09
C LYS A 112 -5.62 -8.68 21.56
N SER A 113 -6.41 -9.65 21.99
CA SER A 113 -5.89 -10.94 22.45
C SER A 113 -5.81 -12.00 21.35
N MET A 114 -6.17 -11.67 20.12
CA MET A 114 -6.12 -12.65 19.02
C MET A 114 -4.68 -13.09 18.78
N THR A 115 -4.47 -14.42 18.74
CA THR A 115 -3.15 -15.02 18.54
C THR A 115 -2.50 -14.56 17.24
N VAL A 116 -3.27 -14.42 16.18
CA VAL A 116 -2.77 -13.97 14.87
C VAL A 116 -2.13 -12.59 14.99
N ILE A 117 -2.77 -11.69 15.74
CA ILE A 117 -2.29 -10.32 15.92
C ILE A 117 -1.08 -10.29 16.86
N THR A 118 -1.17 -10.94 18.01
CA THR A 118 -0.09 -10.93 18.99
C THR A 118 1.17 -11.61 18.45
N SER A 119 1.02 -12.70 17.71
CA SER A 119 2.15 -13.37 17.07
C SER A 119 2.80 -12.49 15.99
N ALA A 120 2.00 -11.81 15.19
CA ALA A 120 2.52 -10.92 14.15
C ALA A 120 3.30 -9.76 14.77
N LEU A 121 2.76 -9.15 15.82
CA LEU A 121 3.43 -8.04 16.50
C LEU A 121 4.73 -8.48 17.18
N GLY A 122 4.77 -9.69 17.71
CA GLY A 122 5.98 -10.25 18.32
C GLY A 122 7.10 -10.47 17.32
N ALA A 123 6.76 -10.73 16.07
CA ALA A 123 7.73 -10.96 14.99
C ALA A 123 7.88 -9.72 14.09
N ALA A 124 7.28 -8.60 14.46
CA ALA A 124 7.24 -7.42 13.60
C ALA A 124 8.64 -6.91 13.26
N PRO A 125 8.87 -6.56 12.00
CA PRO A 125 10.17 -6.03 11.59
C PRO A 125 10.35 -4.59 12.04
N LYS A 126 11.47 -4.01 11.64
CA LYS A 126 11.83 -2.63 11.97
C LYS A 126 10.71 -1.66 11.54
N ARG A 127 10.41 -0.71 12.41
CA ARG A 127 9.42 0.34 12.13
C ARG A 127 9.91 1.27 11.03
N LEU A 128 8.95 1.81 10.28
CA LEU A 128 9.21 2.74 9.19
C LEU A 128 9.07 4.18 9.68
N GLU A 129 9.76 5.10 9.02
CA GLU A 129 9.87 6.48 9.48
C GLU A 129 8.54 7.24 9.48
N TRP A 130 7.62 6.88 8.58
CA TRP A 130 6.34 7.60 8.48
C TRP A 130 5.25 6.99 9.34
N LEU A 131 5.59 6.00 10.17
CA LEU A 131 4.65 5.34 11.06
C LEU A 131 5.20 5.35 12.47
N ASP A 132 4.31 5.59 13.44
CA ASP A 132 4.64 5.49 14.85
C ASP A 132 3.80 4.39 15.47
N TRP A 133 4.35 3.69 16.47
CA TRP A 133 3.64 2.56 17.07
C TRP A 133 3.66 2.68 18.60
N ASN A 134 2.48 2.53 19.21
CA ASN A 134 2.32 2.49 20.65
C ASN A 134 1.96 1.07 21.05
N THR A 135 2.89 0.37 21.68
CA THR A 135 2.72 -1.03 22.08
C THR A 135 1.63 -1.19 23.14
N GLN A 136 1.53 -0.27 24.07
CA GLN A 136 0.56 -0.36 25.17
C GLN A 136 -0.87 -0.29 24.66
N ASN A 137 -1.15 0.62 23.75
CA ASN A 137 -2.47 0.83 23.19
C ASN A 137 -2.75 -0.02 21.96
N MET A 138 -1.74 -0.72 21.44
CA MET A 138 -1.80 -1.44 20.15
C MET A 138 -2.37 -0.53 19.06
N SER A 139 -1.77 0.62 18.91
CA SER A 139 -2.17 1.63 17.94
C SER A 139 -0.97 2.21 17.22
N GLY A 140 -1.17 2.66 15.99
CA GLY A 140 -0.13 3.28 15.19
C GLY A 140 -0.64 4.55 14.55
N THR A 141 0.23 5.55 14.46
CA THR A 141 -0.09 6.82 13.84
C THR A 141 0.53 6.88 12.45
N PHE A 142 -0.28 7.27 11.47
CA PHE A 142 0.20 7.57 10.12
C PHE A 142 0.71 9.01 10.16
N ILE A 143 2.03 9.17 10.36
CA ILE A 143 2.62 10.47 10.63
C ILE A 143 2.57 11.36 9.40
N SER A 144 2.97 10.80 8.26
CA SER A 144 3.05 11.54 7.00
C SER A 144 2.94 10.57 5.82
N VAL A 145 2.66 11.13 4.64
CA VAL A 145 2.72 10.34 3.41
C VAL A 145 4.21 10.09 3.12
N PRO A 146 4.62 8.83 2.91
CA PRO A 146 6.04 8.55 2.69
C PRO A 146 6.54 9.13 1.38
N ALA A 147 7.79 9.62 1.38
CA ALA A 147 8.48 9.97 0.15
C ALA A 147 8.85 8.68 -0.59
N ARG A 148 9.09 8.78 -1.91
CA ARG A 148 9.40 7.58 -2.70
C ARG A 148 10.58 6.80 -2.14
N GLU A 149 11.62 7.50 -1.68
CA GLU A 149 12.84 6.90 -1.15
C GLU A 149 12.59 6.11 0.13
N GLN A 150 11.55 6.45 0.88
CA GLN A 150 11.21 5.76 2.12
C GLN A 150 10.46 4.46 1.87
N ILE A 151 9.81 4.34 0.70
CA ILE A 151 9.00 3.15 0.37
C ILE A 151 9.94 2.00 0.01
N PRO A 152 9.96 0.91 0.80
CA PRO A 152 10.93 -0.17 0.62
C PRO A 152 10.49 -1.19 -0.44
N GLU A 153 9.84 -0.76 -1.50
CA GLU A 153 9.43 -1.64 -2.60
C GLU A 153 10.25 -1.34 -3.84
N ASN A 154 10.75 -2.38 -4.46
CA ASN A 154 11.53 -2.26 -5.69
C ASN A 154 10.61 -2.25 -6.90
N ILE A 155 9.95 -1.12 -7.12
CA ILE A 155 9.01 -0.94 -8.22
C ILE A 155 9.49 0.22 -9.09
N LYS A 156 9.55 0.01 -10.40
CA LYS A 156 9.91 1.05 -11.35
C LYS A 156 8.63 1.75 -11.82
N GLU A 157 8.17 2.69 -11.02
CA GLU A 157 6.89 3.37 -11.23
C GLU A 157 6.83 4.13 -12.55
N SER A 158 7.97 4.60 -13.06
CA SER A 158 8.01 5.30 -14.35
C SER A 158 7.53 4.41 -15.50
N LEU A 159 7.82 3.12 -15.45
CA LEU A 159 7.36 2.18 -16.47
C LEU A 159 5.84 2.05 -16.48
N ILE A 160 5.23 2.10 -15.30
CA ILE A 160 3.78 2.03 -15.16
C ILE A 160 3.14 3.28 -15.75
N VAL A 161 3.73 4.44 -15.46
CA VAL A 161 3.25 5.72 -16.01
C VAL A 161 3.32 5.71 -17.54
N GLU A 162 4.44 5.23 -18.10
CA GLU A 162 4.60 5.13 -19.56
C GLU A 162 3.53 4.23 -20.17
N LEU A 163 3.21 3.11 -19.52
CA LEU A 163 2.20 2.19 -20.01
C LEU A 163 0.82 2.87 -20.12
N TYR A 164 0.42 3.60 -19.08
CA TYR A 164 -0.89 4.25 -19.06
C TYR A 164 -0.95 5.50 -19.93
N SER A 165 0.20 6.04 -20.35
CA SER A 165 0.25 7.25 -21.16
C SER A 165 0.02 7.00 -22.65
N LYS A 166 -0.16 5.76 -23.05
CA LYS A 166 -0.36 5.37 -24.46
C LYS A 166 -1.81 5.13 -24.79
#